data_9b64092c89b510dc1b7bd538a1d890c5
#
_entry.id   9b64092c89b510dc1b7bd538a1d890c5
#
_cell.length_a   1.000
_cell.length_b   1.000
_cell.length_c   1.000
_cell.angle_alpha   90.00
_cell.angle_beta   90.00
_cell.angle_gamma   90.00
#
_symmetry.space_group_name_H-M   'P 1'
#
loop_
_entity.id
_entity.type
_entity.pdbx_description
1 polymer ?
#
loop_
_entity_poly.entity_id
_entity_poly.type
_entity_poly.pdbx_seq_one_letter_code
_entity_poly.pdbx_strand_id
1 'polypeptide(L)' 'MKINHCKIELLAAKQGMNISALARAIGMTPQNYYTIRRRGSCKPVTVVRIANALHCKPEEIIKEEA' A
#
# COMPACT_ATOMS: atom_id res chain seq x y z
N MET A 1 6.44 10.08 0.97
CA MET A 1 7.02 9.05 0.09
C MET A 1 6.05 8.68 -1.01
N LYS A 2 6.52 8.60 -2.21
CA LYS A 2 5.69 8.15 -3.34
C LYS A 2 5.56 6.64 -3.31
N ILE A 3 4.35 6.14 -3.56
CA ILE A 3 4.06 4.71 -3.55
C ILE A 3 3.72 4.22 -4.95
N ASN A 4 3.99 2.94 -5.17
CA ASN A 4 3.60 2.25 -6.39
C ASN A 4 2.36 1.41 -6.08
N HIS A 5 1.17 2.00 -6.29
CA HIS A 5 -0.08 1.32 -5.94
C HIS A 5 -0.30 0.05 -6.77
N CYS A 6 0.20 0.02 -8.00
CA CYS A 6 0.08 -1.19 -8.83
C CYS A 6 0.81 -2.36 -8.17
N LYS A 7 2.02 -2.12 -7.66
CA LYS A 7 2.79 -3.14 -6.96
C LYS A 7 2.11 -3.56 -5.67
N ILE A 8 1.60 -2.60 -4.91
CA ILE A 8 0.87 -2.86 -3.67
C ILE A 8 -0.32 -3.76 -3.94
N GLU A 9 -1.12 -3.42 -4.95
CA GLU A 9 -2.33 -4.15 -5.27
C GLU A 9 -2.02 -5.53 -5.85
N LEU A 10 -0.94 -5.65 -6.60
CA LEU A 10 -0.50 -6.94 -7.11
C LEU A 10 -0.09 -7.87 -5.96
N LEU A 11 0.68 -7.37 -5.01
CA LEU A 11 1.09 -8.13 -3.84
C LEU A 11 -0.11 -8.56 -3.00
N ALA A 12 -1.08 -7.67 -2.84
CA ALA A 12 -2.32 -7.98 -2.13
C ALA A 12 -3.10 -9.08 -2.86
N ALA A 13 -3.20 -8.98 -4.18
CA ALA A 13 -3.90 -9.98 -4.99
C ALA A 13 -3.25 -11.35 -4.89
N LYS A 14 -1.91 -11.40 -4.85
CA LYS A 14 -1.18 -12.65 -4.67
C LYS A 14 -1.51 -13.33 -3.35
N GLN A 15 -1.90 -12.55 -2.35
CA GLN A 15 -2.28 -13.05 -1.03
C GLN A 15 -3.79 -13.22 -0.89
N GLY A 16 -4.54 -13.10 -1.98
CA GLY A 16 -5.99 -13.27 -1.97
C GLY A 16 -6.76 -12.10 -1.39
N MET A 17 -6.15 -10.92 -1.28
CA MET A 17 -6.81 -9.75 -0.73
C MET A 17 -7.32 -8.83 -1.83
N ASN A 18 -8.57 -8.39 -1.69
CA ASN A 18 -9.09 -7.27 -2.48
C ASN A 18 -8.76 -5.96 -1.77
N ILE A 19 -9.16 -4.84 -2.36
CA ILE A 19 -8.85 -3.51 -1.80
C ILE A 19 -9.40 -3.34 -0.39
N SER A 20 -10.62 -3.82 -0.15
CA SER A 20 -11.23 -3.73 1.18
C SER A 20 -10.44 -4.51 2.23
N ALA A 21 -10.04 -5.73 1.88
CA ALA A 21 -9.25 -6.57 2.77
C ALA A 21 -7.86 -5.97 3.00
N LEU A 22 -7.25 -5.43 1.94
CA LEU A 22 -5.96 -4.76 2.03
C LEU A 22 -6.02 -3.57 2.98
N ALA A 23 -7.00 -2.69 2.79
CA ALA A 23 -7.15 -1.51 3.65
C ALA A 23 -7.32 -1.93 5.11
N ARG A 24 -8.15 -2.94 5.35
CA ARG A 24 -8.37 -3.46 6.70
C ARG A 24 -7.08 -4.00 7.31
N ALA A 25 -6.30 -4.72 6.53
CA ALA A 25 -5.02 -5.27 6.97
C ALA A 25 -4.02 -4.18 7.33
N ILE A 26 -4.06 -3.06 6.61
CA ILE A 26 -3.22 -1.89 6.90
C ILE A 26 -3.71 -1.14 8.14
N GLY A 27 -5.00 -1.30 8.48
CA GLY A 27 -5.60 -0.60 9.61
C GLY A 27 -6.28 0.70 9.23
N MET A 28 -6.79 0.79 8.01
CA MET A 28 -7.49 1.97 7.52
C MET A 28 -8.77 1.57 6.79
N THR A 29 -9.63 2.56 6.50
CA THR A 29 -10.83 2.32 5.70
C THR A 29 -10.46 2.26 4.22
N PRO A 30 -11.25 1.54 3.39
CA PRO A 30 -11.01 1.55 1.95
C PRO A 30 -10.99 2.96 1.36
N GLN A 31 -11.82 3.85 1.90
CA GLN A 31 -11.90 5.23 1.45
C GLN A 31 -10.58 5.96 1.69
N ASN A 32 -9.96 5.75 2.84
CA ASN A 32 -8.65 6.33 3.14
C ASN A 32 -7.57 5.76 2.22
N TYR A 33 -7.64 4.48 1.91
CA TYR A 33 -6.70 3.86 0.98
C TYR A 33 -6.82 4.51 -0.41
N TYR A 34 -8.05 4.69 -0.91
CA TYR A 34 -8.27 5.33 -2.21
C TYR A 34 -7.75 6.77 -2.23
N THR A 35 -7.86 7.48 -1.11
CA THR A 35 -7.32 8.83 -1.00
C THR A 35 -5.79 8.82 -1.17
N ILE A 36 -5.12 7.90 -0.49
CA ILE A 36 -3.67 7.73 -0.60
C ILE A 36 -3.28 7.34 -2.03
N ARG A 37 -4.02 6.40 -2.62
CA ARG A 37 -3.78 5.95 -3.99
C ARG A 37 -3.90 7.09 -4.99
N ARG A 38 -4.93 7.91 -4.84
CA ARG A 38 -5.15 9.07 -5.72
C ARG A 38 -4.03 10.08 -5.57
N ARG A 39 -3.60 10.32 -4.33
CA ARG A 39 -2.49 11.23 -4.04
C ARG A 39 -1.16 10.68 -4.55
N GLY A 40 -1.01 9.37 -4.53
CA GLY A 40 0.20 8.69 -4.97
C GLY A 40 1.35 8.75 -3.97
N SER A 41 1.08 9.20 -2.76
CA SER A 41 2.12 9.31 -1.72
C SER A 41 1.49 9.20 -0.34
N CYS A 42 2.30 8.84 0.63
CA CYS A 42 1.89 8.78 2.02
C CYS A 42 3.11 8.94 2.93
N LYS A 43 2.86 9.03 4.23
CA LYS A 43 3.92 9.16 5.21
C LYS A 43 4.75 7.87 5.28
N PRO A 44 6.05 7.98 5.61
CA PRO A 44 6.90 6.79 5.75
C PRO A 44 6.33 5.74 6.70
N VAL A 45 5.71 6.16 7.80
CA VAL A 45 5.10 5.22 8.74
C VAL A 45 3.98 4.43 8.08
N THR A 46 3.21 5.06 7.20
CA THR A 46 2.14 4.39 6.46
C THR A 46 2.72 3.40 5.46
N VAL A 47 3.82 3.76 4.79
CA VAL A 47 4.52 2.84 3.88
C VAL A 47 4.94 1.58 4.61
N VAL A 48 5.51 1.71 5.80
CA VAL A 48 5.93 0.57 6.61
C VAL A 48 4.73 -0.29 7.00
N ARG A 49 3.61 0.33 7.36
CA ARG A 49 2.38 -0.40 7.70
C ARG A 49 1.87 -1.22 6.51
N ILE A 50 1.87 -0.63 5.32
CA ILE A 50 1.46 -1.32 4.09
C ILE A 50 2.40 -2.51 3.84
N ALA A 51 3.70 -2.29 3.92
CA ALA A 51 4.69 -3.34 3.70
C ALA A 51 4.51 -4.49 4.70
N ASN A 52 4.29 -4.18 5.96
CA ASN A 52 4.06 -5.20 6.98
C ASN A 52 2.80 -6.01 6.70
N ALA A 53 1.73 -5.35 6.27
CA ALA A 53 0.48 -6.03 5.92
C ALA A 53 0.67 -6.97 4.73
N LEU A 54 1.57 -6.64 3.82
CA LEU A 54 1.84 -7.43 2.61
C LEU A 54 3.02 -8.39 2.79
N HIS A 55 3.64 -8.41 3.96
CA HIS A 55 4.81 -9.25 4.24
C HIS A 55 5.94 -9.02 3.25
N CYS A 56 6.21 -7.76 2.94
CA CYS A 56 7.27 -7.38 2.01
C CYS A 56 8.09 -6.24 2.60
N LYS A 57 9.18 -5.90 1.91
CA LYS A 57 10.02 -4.78 2.32
C LYS A 57 9.40 -3.47 1.84
N PRO A 58 9.50 -2.38 2.63
CA PRO A 58 8.96 -1.08 2.20
C PRO A 58 9.52 -0.63 0.85
N GLU A 59 10.78 -0.94 0.55
CA GLU A 59 11.42 -0.56 -0.71
C GLU A 59 10.73 -1.17 -1.93
N GLU A 60 10.00 -2.27 -1.75
CA GLU A 60 9.32 -2.95 -2.85
C GLU A 60 8.08 -2.24 -3.32
N ILE A 61 7.53 -1.35 -2.49
CA ILE A 61 6.25 -0.70 -2.78
C ILE A 61 6.35 0.81 -2.96
N ILE A 62 7.56 1.36 -2.91
CA ILE A 62 7.76 2.79 -3.16
C ILE A 62 8.20 3.01 -4.59
N LYS A 63 7.88 4.20 -5.13
CA LYS A 63 8.39 4.63 -6.42
C LYS A 63 9.73 5.31 -6.22
N GLU A 64 10.71 4.85 -6.99
CA GLU A 64 11.98 5.55 -7.03
C GLU A 64 11.84 6.79 -7.90
N GLU A 65 12.34 7.90 -7.39
CA GLU A 65 12.44 9.10 -8.18
C GLU A 65 13.78 9.12 -8.89
N ALA A 66 13.73 9.27 -10.19
CA ALA A 66 14.93 9.37 -10.99
C ALA A 66 15.61 10.73 -10.74
#